data_846adc87538dd116a0eda819c9bca567
#
_entry.id   846adc87538dd116a0eda819c9bca567
#
_cell.length_a   1.000
_cell.length_b   1.000
_cell.length_c   1.000
_cell.angle_alpha   90.00
_cell.angle_beta   90.00
_cell.angle_gamma   90.00
#
_symmetry.space_group_name_H-M   'P 1'
#
loop_
_entity.id
_entity.type
_entity.pdbx_description
1 polymer ?
#
loop_
_entity_poly.entity_id
_entity_poly.type
_entity_poly.pdbx_seq_one_letter_code
_entity_poly.pdbx_strand_id
1 'polypeptide(L)'
;MAEILVVDDERVLRDGIKAVLSGEGFEVRTARDGDEALKKIAEKRPDLVLLDVMMPKMNGFRCCERIRETDRILPVIFLTAKDAEADQVRGIGLGADDFVSKSASDAVLLARINRALERTSAIGENIRSVSGTTIAIGTVSVDLKTFVVTEKGEEIACLTKTEADMLRFLAAHRGELVVADDIITELRGNGFACEDAMLYMHMCNLRKKLGSAGPMIVNKRGVGYILNPAN
;
A
#
# COMPACT_ATOMS: atom_id res chain seq x y z
N MET A 1 11.85 14.72 -10.76
CA MET A 1 12.62 13.47 -10.64
C MET A 1 12.19 12.84 -9.32
N ALA A 2 11.72 11.60 -9.32
CA ALA A 2 11.23 10.98 -8.10
C ALA A 2 12.41 10.53 -7.22
N GLU A 3 12.28 10.71 -5.90
CA GLU A 3 13.28 10.33 -4.91
C GLU A 3 12.89 9.03 -4.22
N ILE A 4 13.79 8.04 -4.24
CA ILE A 4 13.60 6.72 -3.66
C ILE A 4 14.57 6.53 -2.49
N LEU A 5 14.05 6.11 -1.33
CA LEU A 5 14.88 5.70 -0.19
C LEU A 5 15.00 4.16 -0.19
N VAL A 6 16.24 3.66 -0.37
CA VAL A 6 16.56 2.23 -0.29
C VAL A 6 17.10 1.91 1.09
N VAL A 7 16.42 1.00 1.79
CA VAL A 7 16.74 0.61 3.16
C VAL A 7 17.05 -0.88 3.20
N ASP A 8 18.31 -1.22 3.45
CA ASP A 8 18.80 -2.60 3.52
C ASP A 8 20.10 -2.61 4.33
N ASP A 9 20.34 -3.60 5.17
CA ASP A 9 21.59 -3.68 5.96
C ASP A 9 22.76 -4.22 5.13
N GLU A 10 22.48 -4.95 4.05
CA GLU A 10 23.47 -5.49 3.15
C GLU A 10 23.97 -4.42 2.16
N ARG A 11 25.20 -3.93 2.38
CA ARG A 11 25.77 -2.84 1.60
C ARG A 11 25.81 -3.13 0.09
N VAL A 12 26.20 -4.35 -0.29
CA VAL A 12 26.38 -4.72 -1.71
C VAL A 12 25.04 -4.65 -2.45
N LEU A 13 23.97 -5.21 -1.86
CA LEU A 13 22.63 -5.17 -2.42
C LEU A 13 22.11 -3.73 -2.51
N ARG A 14 22.26 -2.97 -1.43
CA ARG A 14 21.86 -1.57 -1.37
C ARG A 14 22.55 -0.71 -2.43
N ASP A 15 23.86 -0.88 -2.62
CA ASP A 15 24.64 -0.15 -3.63
C ASP A 15 24.28 -0.61 -5.05
N GLY A 16 23.97 -1.90 -5.24
CA GLY A 16 23.48 -2.45 -6.51
C GLY A 16 22.14 -1.87 -6.91
N ILE A 17 21.15 -1.90 -6.02
CA ILE A 17 19.82 -1.31 -6.26
C ILE A 17 19.96 0.20 -6.56
N LYS A 18 20.80 0.90 -5.80
CA LYS A 18 21.06 2.32 -6.05
C LYS A 18 21.61 2.57 -7.46
N ALA A 19 22.56 1.75 -7.92
CA ALA A 19 23.14 1.90 -9.25
C ALA A 19 22.08 1.70 -10.35
N VAL A 20 21.24 0.66 -10.23
CA VAL A 20 20.15 0.38 -11.16
C VAL A 20 19.17 1.56 -11.21
N LEU A 21 18.67 2.00 -10.07
CA LEU A 21 17.67 3.06 -10.01
C LEU A 21 18.23 4.42 -10.47
N SER A 22 19.49 4.72 -10.15
CA SER A 22 20.12 5.96 -10.63
C SER A 22 20.33 5.94 -12.15
N GLY A 23 20.61 4.76 -12.74
CA GLY A 23 20.68 4.57 -14.20
C GLY A 23 19.36 4.84 -14.90
N GLU A 24 18.22 4.60 -14.24
CA GLU A 24 16.88 4.87 -14.74
C GLU A 24 16.38 6.30 -14.42
N GLY A 25 17.25 7.13 -13.87
CA GLY A 25 16.97 8.56 -13.65
C GLY A 25 16.28 8.89 -12.33
N PHE A 26 16.26 7.98 -11.34
CA PHE A 26 15.76 8.28 -10.01
C PHE A 26 16.82 8.94 -9.14
N GLU A 27 16.40 9.84 -8.23
CA GLU A 27 17.23 10.29 -7.12
C GLU A 27 17.19 9.23 -6.02
N VAL A 28 18.36 8.73 -5.58
CA VAL A 28 18.41 7.60 -4.64
C VAL A 28 19.19 7.95 -3.40
N ARG A 29 18.48 7.95 -2.26
CA ARG A 29 19.08 7.91 -0.93
C ARG A 29 19.09 6.50 -0.37
N THR A 30 20.02 6.21 0.51
CA THR A 30 20.14 4.88 1.12
C THR A 30 20.16 4.98 2.63
N ALA A 31 19.68 3.95 3.34
CA ALA A 31 19.80 3.78 4.77
C ALA A 31 20.17 2.32 5.07
N ARG A 32 20.93 2.09 6.14
CA ARG A 32 21.45 0.77 6.53
C ARG A 32 20.59 0.05 7.56
N ASP A 33 19.66 0.75 8.19
CA ASP A 33 18.73 0.21 9.18
C ASP A 33 17.47 1.09 9.29
N GLY A 34 16.46 0.60 10.02
CA GLY A 34 15.19 1.31 10.18
C GLY A 34 15.31 2.65 10.92
N ASP A 35 16.24 2.78 11.87
CA ASP A 35 16.45 4.04 12.61
C ASP A 35 17.02 5.13 11.70
N GLU A 36 17.98 4.79 10.84
CA GLU A 36 18.52 5.71 9.84
C GLU A 36 17.46 6.07 8.79
N ALA A 37 16.63 5.09 8.39
CA ALA A 37 15.55 5.32 7.45
C ALA A 37 14.54 6.35 8.00
N LEU A 38 14.06 6.18 9.22
CA LEU A 38 13.12 7.10 9.85
C LEU A 38 13.68 8.52 9.99
N LYS A 39 14.96 8.66 10.33
CA LYS A 39 15.64 9.98 10.36
C LYS A 39 15.66 10.63 8.98
N LYS A 40 16.05 9.88 7.95
CA LYS A 40 16.11 10.41 6.57
C LYS A 40 14.75 10.77 6.02
N ILE A 41 13.70 10.04 6.38
CA ILE A 41 12.31 10.36 6.01
C ILE A 41 11.88 11.68 6.69
N ALA A 42 12.21 11.85 7.96
CA ALA A 42 11.90 13.08 8.70
C ALA A 42 12.66 14.32 8.18
N GLU A 43 13.90 14.15 7.71
CA GLU A 43 14.71 15.22 7.11
C GLU A 43 14.14 15.65 5.74
N LYS A 44 13.82 14.70 4.90
CA LYS A 44 13.24 14.92 3.58
C LYS A 44 12.38 13.72 3.20
N ARG A 45 11.09 13.94 3.01
CA ARG A 45 10.13 12.90 2.59
C ARG A 45 10.50 12.36 1.21
N PRO A 46 10.79 11.05 1.03
CA PRO A 46 10.95 10.46 -0.29
C PRO A 46 9.59 10.26 -0.97
N ASP A 47 9.61 9.99 -2.26
CA ASP A 47 8.41 9.62 -3.02
C ASP A 47 8.05 8.14 -2.85
N LEU A 48 9.06 7.29 -2.52
CA LEU A 48 8.88 5.86 -2.29
C LEU A 48 9.99 5.31 -1.37
N VAL A 49 9.66 4.31 -0.56
CA VAL A 49 10.62 3.56 0.26
C VAL A 49 10.69 2.11 -0.22
N LEU A 50 11.90 1.64 -0.57
CA LEU A 50 12.22 0.23 -0.69
C LEU A 50 12.78 -0.23 0.65
N LEU A 51 12.16 -1.20 1.30
CA LEU A 51 12.44 -1.55 2.68
C LEU A 51 12.71 -3.04 2.84
N ASP A 52 13.93 -3.40 3.23
CA ASP A 52 14.22 -4.78 3.58
C ASP A 52 13.43 -5.21 4.82
N VAL A 53 12.90 -6.42 4.75
CA VAL A 53 12.16 -7.04 5.87
C VAL A 53 13.09 -7.42 7.01
N MET A 54 14.26 -8.00 6.67
CA MET A 54 15.15 -8.64 7.64
C MET A 54 16.36 -7.78 7.93
N MET A 55 16.21 -6.80 8.83
CA MET A 55 17.31 -5.94 9.27
C MET A 55 17.57 -6.08 10.78
N PRO A 56 18.83 -5.87 11.22
CA PRO A 56 19.17 -5.85 12.64
C PRO A 56 18.53 -4.65 13.35
N LYS A 57 18.38 -4.74 14.67
CA LYS A 57 17.80 -3.73 15.59
C LYS A 57 16.31 -3.48 15.33
N MET A 58 15.95 -2.88 14.22
CA MET A 58 14.59 -2.60 13.78
C MET A 58 14.35 -3.29 12.45
N ASN A 59 13.52 -4.35 12.43
CA ASN A 59 13.14 -5.02 11.19
C ASN A 59 12.23 -4.12 10.34
N GLY A 60 12.11 -4.46 9.05
CA GLY A 60 11.33 -3.66 8.10
C GLY A 60 9.87 -3.50 8.50
N PHE A 61 9.26 -4.52 9.09
CA PHE A 61 7.86 -4.44 9.55
C PHE A 61 7.66 -3.34 10.59
N ARG A 62 8.52 -3.31 11.60
CA ARG A 62 8.45 -2.27 12.64
C ARG A 62 8.80 -0.89 12.10
N CYS A 63 9.71 -0.82 11.14
CA CYS A 63 10.02 0.43 10.44
C CYS A 63 8.78 0.92 9.66
N CYS A 64 8.08 0.05 8.94
CA CYS A 64 6.85 0.38 8.23
C CYS A 64 5.74 0.87 9.17
N GLU A 65 5.52 0.21 10.31
CA GLU A 65 4.59 0.67 11.34
C GLU A 65 4.89 2.12 11.77
N ARG A 66 6.15 2.41 12.06
CA ARG A 66 6.58 3.76 12.47
C ARG A 66 6.41 4.78 11.33
N ILE A 67 6.67 4.40 10.08
CA ILE A 67 6.38 5.26 8.93
C ILE A 67 4.87 5.57 8.89
N ARG A 68 4.02 4.57 9.08
CA ARG A 68 2.55 4.75 9.03
C ARG A 68 2.00 5.61 10.17
N GLU A 69 2.67 5.69 11.32
CA GLU A 69 2.32 6.63 12.40
C GLU A 69 2.46 8.10 11.96
N THR A 70 3.42 8.41 11.08
CA THR A 70 3.74 9.79 10.66
C THR A 70 3.34 10.10 9.23
N ASP A 71 3.41 9.11 8.32
CA ASP A 71 3.06 9.23 6.91
C ASP A 71 2.30 7.99 6.42
N ARG A 72 1.00 8.12 6.38
CA ARG A 72 0.07 7.02 6.07
C ARG A 72 -0.02 6.70 4.58
N ILE A 73 0.44 7.62 3.72
CA ILE A 73 0.32 7.52 2.26
C ILE A 73 1.66 7.34 1.53
N LEU A 74 2.79 7.44 2.22
CA LEU A 74 4.11 7.21 1.63
C LEU A 74 4.20 5.77 1.10
N PRO A 75 4.42 5.56 -0.21
CA PRO A 75 4.54 4.21 -0.75
C PRO A 75 5.71 3.44 -0.11
N VAL A 76 5.42 2.23 0.37
CA VAL A 76 6.42 1.31 0.94
C VAL A 76 6.34 -0.02 0.20
N ILE A 77 7.42 -0.40 -0.46
CA ILE A 77 7.60 -1.70 -1.09
C ILE A 77 8.61 -2.48 -0.27
N PHE A 78 8.22 -3.66 0.21
CA PHE A 78 9.16 -4.53 0.91
C PHE A 78 10.08 -5.29 -0.06
N LEU A 79 11.36 -5.36 0.30
CA LEU A 79 12.30 -6.31 -0.29
C LEU A 79 12.34 -7.55 0.60
N THR A 80 12.14 -8.73 0.03
CA THR A 80 12.05 -9.98 0.79
C THR A 80 12.87 -11.09 0.15
N ALA A 81 13.38 -12.03 0.96
CA ALA A 81 13.96 -13.25 0.45
C ALA A 81 12.85 -14.17 -0.14
N LYS A 82 13.22 -15.06 -1.05
CA LYS A 82 12.33 -15.84 -1.92
C LYS A 82 11.27 -16.72 -1.21
N ASP A 83 11.39 -17.00 0.08
CA ASP A 83 10.58 -18.01 0.78
C ASP A 83 9.61 -17.45 1.83
N ALA A 84 9.21 -16.20 1.71
CA ALA A 84 8.53 -15.46 2.76
C ALA A 84 7.03 -15.20 2.50
N GLU A 85 6.21 -16.24 2.15
CA GLU A 85 4.74 -16.08 2.15
C GLU A 85 4.21 -15.55 3.48
N ALA A 86 4.76 -16.05 4.61
CA ALA A 86 4.40 -15.58 5.93
C ALA A 86 4.78 -14.10 6.17
N ASP A 87 5.89 -13.65 5.60
CA ASP A 87 6.34 -12.26 5.69
C ASP A 87 5.51 -11.34 4.80
N GLN A 88 5.09 -11.79 3.61
CA GLN A 88 4.17 -11.06 2.74
C GLN A 88 2.82 -10.82 3.43
N VAL A 89 2.24 -11.88 4.01
CA VAL A 89 0.99 -11.81 4.78
C VAL A 89 1.10 -10.82 5.93
N ARG A 90 2.20 -10.86 6.69
CA ARG A 90 2.43 -9.95 7.82
C ARG A 90 2.61 -8.51 7.39
N GLY A 91 3.42 -8.25 6.35
CA GLY A 91 3.74 -6.90 5.93
C GLY A 91 2.56 -6.16 5.31
N ILE A 92 1.69 -6.85 4.56
CA ILE A 92 0.43 -6.28 4.07
C ILE A 92 -0.46 -5.88 5.26
N GLY A 93 -0.48 -6.71 6.34
CA GLY A 93 -1.17 -6.40 7.59
C GLY A 93 -0.72 -5.08 8.23
N LEU A 94 0.51 -4.69 8.00
CA LEU A 94 1.14 -3.47 8.53
C LEU A 94 1.06 -2.26 7.60
N GLY A 95 0.40 -2.38 6.44
CA GLY A 95 0.17 -1.28 5.52
C GLY A 95 1.25 -1.10 4.45
N ALA A 96 1.99 -2.14 4.11
CA ALA A 96 2.82 -2.14 2.90
C ALA A 96 1.94 -2.07 1.64
N ASP A 97 2.48 -1.43 0.61
CA ASP A 97 1.78 -1.29 -0.67
C ASP A 97 2.10 -2.44 -1.62
N ASP A 98 3.30 -3.00 -1.56
CA ASP A 98 3.74 -4.11 -2.41
C ASP A 98 4.97 -4.84 -1.83
N PHE A 99 5.34 -5.97 -2.48
CA PHE A 99 6.51 -6.80 -2.16
C PHE A 99 7.30 -7.12 -3.42
N VAL A 100 8.62 -7.13 -3.30
CA VAL A 100 9.53 -7.57 -4.37
C VAL A 100 10.56 -8.52 -3.78
N SER A 101 10.75 -9.68 -4.42
CA SER A 101 11.83 -10.58 -4.04
C SER A 101 13.19 -9.93 -4.30
N LYS A 102 14.14 -10.06 -3.36
CA LYS A 102 15.54 -9.64 -3.56
C LYS A 102 16.21 -10.33 -4.76
N SER A 103 15.67 -11.49 -5.19
CA SER A 103 16.12 -12.21 -6.38
C SER A 103 15.34 -11.85 -7.66
N ALA A 104 14.42 -10.89 -7.61
CA ALA A 104 13.70 -10.45 -8.79
C ALA A 104 14.64 -9.72 -9.76
N SER A 105 14.32 -9.76 -11.06
CA SER A 105 15.07 -8.99 -12.05
C SER A 105 14.84 -7.49 -11.87
N ASP A 106 15.81 -6.70 -12.31
CA ASP A 106 15.72 -5.22 -12.28
C ASP A 106 14.45 -4.72 -12.99
N ALA A 107 14.05 -5.37 -14.09
CA ALA A 107 12.83 -5.03 -14.81
C ALA A 107 11.56 -5.20 -13.95
N VAL A 108 11.49 -6.23 -13.11
CA VAL A 108 10.37 -6.45 -12.18
C VAL A 108 10.38 -5.39 -11.08
N LEU A 109 11.56 -5.10 -10.50
CA LEU A 109 11.71 -4.06 -9.49
C LEU A 109 11.27 -2.69 -10.03
N LEU A 110 11.76 -2.30 -11.20
CA LEU A 110 11.43 -1.03 -11.85
C LEU A 110 9.95 -0.93 -12.18
N ALA A 111 9.33 -2.01 -12.69
CA ALA A 111 7.90 -2.03 -12.98
C ALA A 111 7.06 -1.78 -11.71
N ARG A 112 7.44 -2.35 -10.56
CA ARG A 112 6.77 -2.16 -9.28
C ARG A 112 6.92 -0.73 -8.75
N ILE A 113 8.13 -0.18 -8.84
CA ILE A 113 8.44 1.20 -8.43
C ILE A 113 7.63 2.19 -9.27
N ASN A 114 7.70 2.08 -10.60
CA ASN A 114 6.97 2.99 -11.49
C ASN A 114 5.46 2.99 -11.19
N ARG A 115 4.87 1.82 -11.03
CA ARG A 115 3.47 1.66 -10.65
C ARG A 115 3.13 2.34 -9.32
N ALA A 116 3.99 2.19 -8.30
CA ALA A 116 3.76 2.80 -6.99
C ALA A 116 3.84 4.33 -7.08
N LEU A 117 4.77 4.87 -7.88
CA LEU A 117 4.94 6.31 -8.11
C LEU A 117 3.80 6.91 -8.94
N GLU A 118 3.36 6.24 -10.02
CA GLU A 118 2.21 6.67 -10.84
C GLU A 118 0.94 6.78 -10.02
N ARG A 119 0.69 5.84 -9.10
CA ARG A 119 -0.43 5.87 -8.16
C ARG A 119 -0.43 7.12 -7.29
N THR A 120 0.75 7.58 -6.90
CA THR A 120 0.90 8.79 -6.07
C THR A 120 0.68 10.06 -6.89
N SER A 121 1.12 10.09 -8.14
CA SER A 121 0.95 11.22 -9.07
C SER A 121 -0.51 11.39 -9.52
N ALA A 122 -1.22 10.29 -9.79
CA ALA A 122 -2.64 10.29 -10.18
C ALA A 122 -3.58 10.85 -9.09
N ILE A 123 -3.14 10.85 -7.81
CA ILE A 123 -3.88 11.51 -6.72
C ILE A 123 -3.97 13.02 -6.98
N GLY A 124 -2.92 13.65 -7.51
CA GLY A 124 -2.90 15.09 -7.79
C GLY A 124 -3.81 15.53 -8.94
N GLU A 125 -4.03 14.69 -9.93
CA GLU A 125 -4.79 15.03 -11.15
C GLU A 125 -6.27 14.59 -11.10
N ASN A 126 -6.59 13.42 -10.57
CA ASN A 126 -7.97 12.92 -10.46
C ASN A 126 -8.81 13.60 -9.36
N ILE A 127 -8.19 14.33 -8.44
CA ILE A 127 -8.89 15.10 -7.40
C ILE A 127 -9.71 16.27 -7.99
N ARG A 128 -9.42 16.69 -9.22
CA ARG A 128 -10.12 17.84 -9.86
C ARG A 128 -11.44 17.50 -10.55
N SER A 129 -11.83 16.23 -10.70
CA SER A 129 -12.98 15.85 -11.54
C SER A 129 -14.07 15.01 -10.87
N VAL A 130 -14.02 14.69 -9.57
CA VAL A 130 -15.06 13.88 -8.91
C VAL A 130 -15.75 14.67 -7.80
N SER A 131 -16.98 15.06 -8.07
CA SER A 131 -17.95 15.50 -7.06
C SER A 131 -18.31 14.32 -6.17
N GLY A 132 -17.61 14.17 -5.02
CA GLY A 132 -17.88 13.11 -4.05
C GLY A 132 -16.59 12.43 -3.58
N THR A 133 -15.85 13.14 -2.72
CA THR A 133 -14.60 12.61 -2.14
C THR A 133 -14.86 11.70 -0.94
N THR A 134 -16.10 11.53 -0.52
CA THR A 134 -16.46 10.77 0.68
C THR A 134 -17.35 9.57 0.34
N ILE A 135 -16.96 8.39 0.79
CA ILE A 135 -17.79 7.17 0.73
C ILE A 135 -18.44 6.98 2.10
N ALA A 136 -19.77 6.99 2.14
CA ALA A 136 -20.54 6.67 3.34
C ALA A 136 -20.99 5.21 3.35
N ILE A 137 -20.78 4.52 4.49
CA ILE A 137 -21.16 3.12 4.70
C ILE A 137 -21.78 3.00 6.11
N GLY A 138 -23.11 3.07 6.20
CA GLY A 138 -23.78 3.15 7.50
C GLY A 138 -23.37 4.38 8.28
N THR A 139 -22.85 4.21 9.49
CA THR A 139 -22.37 5.30 10.36
C THR A 139 -20.92 5.69 10.10
N VAL A 140 -20.26 5.00 9.17
CA VAL A 140 -18.84 5.22 8.82
C VAL A 140 -18.75 6.03 7.54
N SER A 141 -17.84 6.99 7.49
CA SER A 141 -17.49 7.73 6.29
C SER A 141 -15.98 7.67 6.03
N VAL A 142 -15.61 7.58 4.77
CA VAL A 142 -14.21 7.54 4.33
C VAL A 142 -13.94 8.67 3.37
N ASP A 143 -13.04 9.56 3.73
CA ASP A 143 -12.54 10.60 2.83
C ASP A 143 -11.44 10.01 1.92
N LEU A 144 -11.70 9.98 0.62
CA LEU A 144 -10.77 9.43 -0.37
C LEU A 144 -9.57 10.35 -0.68
N LYS A 145 -9.55 11.59 -0.17
CA LYS A 145 -8.39 12.48 -0.31
C LYS A 145 -7.38 12.26 0.83
N THR A 146 -7.89 12.20 2.04
CA THR A 146 -7.08 12.02 3.25
C THR A 146 -6.93 10.56 3.66
N PHE A 147 -7.75 9.68 3.08
CA PHE A 147 -7.89 8.26 3.44
C PHE A 147 -8.34 8.02 4.88
N VAL A 148 -8.84 9.06 5.54
CA VAL A 148 -9.32 8.99 6.91
C VAL A 148 -10.68 8.31 6.96
N VAL A 149 -10.82 7.37 7.88
CA VAL A 149 -12.08 6.71 8.23
C VAL A 149 -12.63 7.35 9.49
N THR A 150 -13.84 7.86 9.41
CA THR A 150 -14.53 8.46 10.56
C THR A 150 -15.80 7.68 10.88
N GLU A 151 -16.08 7.49 12.15
CA GLU A 151 -17.34 6.93 12.65
C GLU A 151 -17.95 7.91 13.65
N LYS A 152 -19.20 8.31 13.41
CA LYS A 152 -19.91 9.32 14.24
C LYS A 152 -19.14 10.62 14.43
N GLY A 153 -18.30 10.99 13.46
CA GLY A 153 -17.50 12.22 13.47
C GLY A 153 -16.12 12.08 14.12
N GLU A 154 -15.77 10.93 14.69
CA GLU A 154 -14.45 10.67 15.25
C GLU A 154 -13.58 9.85 14.27
N GLU A 155 -12.29 10.19 14.16
CA GLU A 155 -11.34 9.41 13.36
C GLU A 155 -11.08 8.09 14.06
N ILE A 156 -11.34 6.96 13.36
CA ILE A 156 -11.12 5.60 13.88
C ILE A 156 -9.97 4.87 13.21
N ALA A 157 -9.65 5.21 11.96
CA ALA A 157 -8.56 4.59 11.21
C ALA A 157 -8.16 5.44 10.00
N CYS A 158 -7.10 5.00 9.32
CA CYS A 158 -6.74 5.50 7.99
C CYS A 158 -6.45 4.33 7.05
N LEU A 159 -6.96 4.42 5.83
CA LEU A 159 -6.71 3.43 4.78
C LEU A 159 -5.35 3.64 4.14
N THR A 160 -4.77 2.59 3.60
CA THR A 160 -3.74 2.70 2.58
C THR A 160 -4.39 3.07 1.24
N LYS A 161 -3.57 3.51 0.29
CA LYS A 161 -4.07 3.80 -1.07
C LYS A 161 -4.77 2.58 -1.68
N THR A 162 -4.17 1.39 -1.55
CA THR A 162 -4.74 0.13 -2.05
C THR A 162 -6.10 -0.17 -1.42
N GLU A 163 -6.23 -0.03 -0.10
CA GLU A 163 -7.49 -0.24 0.61
C GLU A 163 -8.56 0.78 0.18
N ALA A 164 -8.16 2.03 -0.06
CA ALA A 164 -9.07 3.06 -0.56
C ALA A 164 -9.53 2.79 -2.00
N ASP A 165 -8.65 2.32 -2.89
CA ASP A 165 -8.99 1.94 -4.26
C ASP A 165 -9.94 0.72 -4.27
N MET A 166 -9.68 -0.28 -3.43
CA MET A 166 -10.59 -1.42 -3.24
C MET A 166 -11.97 -0.96 -2.77
N LEU A 167 -12.02 -0.09 -1.76
CA LEU A 167 -13.28 0.43 -1.24
C LEU A 167 -14.03 1.23 -2.31
N ARG A 168 -13.33 2.06 -3.07
CA ARG A 168 -13.92 2.84 -4.16
C ARG A 168 -14.56 1.92 -5.21
N PHE A 169 -13.85 0.87 -5.61
CA PHE A 169 -14.36 -0.10 -6.58
C PHE A 169 -15.58 -0.83 -6.06
N LEU A 170 -15.54 -1.34 -4.84
CA LEU A 170 -16.70 -1.99 -4.20
C LEU A 170 -17.89 -1.04 -4.02
N ALA A 171 -17.62 0.24 -3.73
CA ALA A 171 -18.68 1.23 -3.56
C ALA A 171 -19.37 1.61 -4.88
N ALA A 172 -18.66 1.54 -6.00
CA ALA A 172 -19.21 1.71 -7.34
C ALA A 172 -20.14 0.54 -7.74
N HIS A 173 -19.91 -0.66 -7.17
CA HIS A 173 -20.68 -1.89 -7.40
C HIS A 173 -21.48 -2.30 -6.16
N ARG A 174 -22.02 -1.32 -5.42
CA ARG A 174 -22.70 -1.57 -4.16
C ARG A 174 -23.94 -2.47 -4.35
N GLY A 175 -24.02 -3.54 -3.56
CA GLY A 175 -25.08 -4.55 -3.62
C GLY A 175 -24.83 -5.65 -4.66
N GLU A 176 -23.84 -5.52 -5.52
CA GLU A 176 -23.47 -6.50 -6.53
C GLU A 176 -22.34 -7.40 -6.03
N LEU A 177 -22.30 -8.63 -6.56
CA LEU A 177 -21.18 -9.54 -6.34
C LEU A 177 -20.03 -9.14 -7.28
N VAL A 178 -18.95 -8.63 -6.72
CA VAL A 178 -17.71 -8.33 -7.44
C VAL A 178 -16.79 -9.53 -7.34
N VAL A 179 -16.41 -10.10 -8.48
CA VAL A 179 -15.48 -11.25 -8.54
C VAL A 179 -14.08 -10.82 -8.13
N ALA A 180 -13.33 -11.71 -7.48
CA ALA A 180 -11.97 -11.42 -7.02
C ALA A 180 -11.06 -10.96 -8.16
N ASP A 181 -11.14 -11.62 -9.32
CA ASP A 181 -10.36 -11.27 -10.51
C ASP A 181 -10.66 -9.86 -11.05
N ASP A 182 -11.91 -9.38 -10.92
CA ASP A 182 -12.28 -8.03 -11.34
C ASP A 182 -11.63 -6.98 -10.42
N ILE A 183 -11.62 -7.24 -9.10
CA ILE A 183 -10.94 -6.37 -8.14
C ILE A 183 -9.44 -6.34 -8.44
N ILE A 184 -8.84 -7.51 -8.68
CA ILE A 184 -7.41 -7.62 -9.02
C ILE A 184 -7.09 -6.87 -10.31
N THR A 185 -7.96 -6.98 -11.31
CA THR A 185 -7.80 -6.31 -12.61
C THR A 185 -7.89 -4.80 -12.46
N GLU A 186 -8.87 -4.30 -11.70
CA GLU A 186 -8.99 -2.87 -11.38
C GLU A 186 -7.76 -2.36 -10.63
N LEU A 187 -7.31 -3.09 -9.61
CA LEU A 187 -6.11 -2.73 -8.86
C LEU A 187 -4.85 -2.77 -9.74
N ARG A 188 -4.74 -3.74 -10.66
CA ARG A 188 -3.65 -3.80 -11.64
C ARG A 188 -3.70 -2.63 -12.61
N GLY A 189 -4.88 -2.24 -13.07
CA GLY A 189 -5.10 -1.03 -13.88
C GLY A 189 -4.66 0.23 -13.14
N ASN A 190 -4.85 0.26 -11.83
CA ASN A 190 -4.38 1.34 -10.93
C ASN A 190 -2.92 1.13 -10.46
N GLY A 191 -2.17 0.19 -11.04
CA GLY A 191 -0.74 -0.01 -10.76
C GLY A 191 -0.42 -0.98 -9.61
N PHE A 192 -1.36 -1.78 -9.12
CA PHE A 192 -1.13 -2.77 -8.06
C PHE A 192 -0.87 -4.17 -8.64
N ALA A 193 0.24 -4.79 -8.26
CA ALA A 193 0.48 -6.19 -8.60
C ALA A 193 -0.08 -7.08 -7.50
N CYS A 194 -1.33 -7.48 -7.67
CA CYS A 194 -2.05 -8.30 -6.71
C CYS A 194 -2.06 -9.77 -7.14
N GLU A 195 -1.75 -10.65 -6.21
CA GLU A 195 -2.07 -12.06 -6.23
C GLU A 195 -3.25 -12.31 -5.28
N ASP A 196 -3.97 -13.42 -5.43
CA ASP A 196 -5.19 -13.72 -4.65
C ASP A 196 -4.98 -13.64 -3.14
N ALA A 197 -3.85 -14.15 -2.66
CA ALA A 197 -3.50 -14.10 -1.23
C ALA A 197 -3.36 -12.65 -0.72
N MET A 198 -2.80 -11.76 -1.55
CA MET A 198 -2.64 -10.35 -1.21
C MET A 198 -3.99 -9.63 -1.18
N LEU A 199 -4.89 -9.91 -2.13
CA LEU A 199 -6.25 -9.37 -2.13
C LEU A 199 -6.98 -9.70 -0.84
N TYR A 200 -6.92 -10.97 -0.41
CA TYR A 200 -7.56 -11.41 0.82
C TYR A 200 -7.05 -10.62 2.04
N MET A 201 -5.74 -10.41 2.14
CA MET A 201 -5.13 -9.70 3.27
C MET A 201 -5.52 -8.22 3.30
N HIS A 202 -5.45 -7.53 2.15
CA HIS A 202 -5.90 -6.14 2.05
C HIS A 202 -7.40 -6.02 2.39
N MET A 203 -8.22 -6.98 1.96
CA MET A 203 -9.64 -7.01 2.29
C MET A 203 -9.89 -7.21 3.79
N CYS A 204 -9.11 -8.07 4.45
CA CYS A 204 -9.18 -8.25 5.90
C CYS A 204 -8.83 -6.95 6.65
N ASN A 205 -7.78 -6.26 6.22
CA ASN A 205 -7.36 -4.99 6.81
C ASN A 205 -8.39 -3.88 6.57
N LEU A 206 -8.89 -3.76 5.34
CA LEU A 206 -9.95 -2.82 4.99
C LEU A 206 -11.17 -3.01 5.91
N ARG A 207 -11.66 -4.24 6.04
CA ARG A 207 -12.80 -4.56 6.93
C ARG A 207 -12.53 -4.18 8.38
N LYS A 208 -11.33 -4.46 8.88
CA LYS A 208 -10.92 -4.09 10.25
C LYS A 208 -10.92 -2.58 10.44
N LYS A 209 -10.37 -1.83 9.48
CA LYS A 209 -10.27 -0.36 9.54
C LYS A 209 -11.61 0.35 9.37
N LEU A 210 -12.58 -0.28 8.71
CA LEU A 210 -13.94 0.24 8.58
C LEU A 210 -14.79 0.08 9.85
N GLY A 211 -14.26 -0.44 10.95
CA GLY A 211 -14.95 -0.52 12.22
C GLY A 211 -16.31 -1.23 12.11
N SER A 212 -17.39 -0.56 12.52
CA SER A 212 -18.76 -1.12 12.48
C SER A 212 -19.27 -1.40 11.06
N ALA A 213 -18.72 -0.72 10.04
CA ALA A 213 -19.07 -0.96 8.63
C ALA A 213 -18.31 -2.14 8.01
N GLY A 214 -17.27 -2.66 8.64
CA GLY A 214 -16.48 -3.79 8.12
C GLY A 214 -17.29 -5.02 7.75
N PRO A 215 -18.26 -5.47 8.56
CA PRO A 215 -19.15 -6.60 8.22
C PRO A 215 -20.04 -6.39 6.99
N MET A 216 -20.22 -5.15 6.53
CA MET A 216 -20.98 -4.86 5.30
C MET A 216 -20.24 -5.32 4.04
N ILE A 217 -18.93 -5.53 4.10
CA ILE A 217 -18.18 -6.21 3.06
C ILE A 217 -18.23 -7.72 3.32
N VAL A 218 -19.08 -8.41 2.59
CA VAL A 218 -19.31 -9.86 2.73
C VAL A 218 -18.42 -10.62 1.76
N ASN A 219 -17.69 -11.61 2.27
CA ASN A 219 -16.90 -12.52 1.44
C ASN A 219 -17.77 -13.69 0.97
N LYS A 220 -17.86 -13.90 -0.33
CA LYS A 220 -18.41 -15.10 -0.98
C LYS A 220 -17.23 -16.02 -1.34
N ARG A 221 -16.95 -16.98 -0.45
CA ARG A 221 -15.79 -17.87 -0.52
C ARG A 221 -15.58 -18.42 -1.94
N GLY A 222 -14.36 -18.27 -2.46
CA GLY A 222 -13.95 -18.76 -3.78
C GLY A 222 -14.55 -17.99 -4.97
N VAL A 223 -15.29 -16.89 -4.73
CA VAL A 223 -15.93 -16.12 -5.80
C VAL A 223 -15.51 -14.64 -5.73
N GLY A 224 -15.77 -13.96 -4.61
CA GLY A 224 -15.51 -12.52 -4.53
C GLY A 224 -16.15 -11.85 -3.31
N TYR A 225 -16.51 -10.58 -3.45
CA TYR A 225 -16.97 -9.74 -2.35
C TYR A 225 -18.22 -8.94 -2.73
N ILE A 226 -19.05 -8.64 -1.75
CA ILE A 226 -20.21 -7.76 -1.88
C ILE A 226 -20.10 -6.68 -0.83
N LEU A 227 -20.21 -5.41 -1.22
CA LEU A 227 -20.48 -4.32 -0.29
C LEU A 227 -21.98 -4.13 -0.20
N ASN A 228 -22.58 -4.60 0.88
CA ASN A 228 -24.02 -4.43 1.10
C ASN A 228 -24.41 -2.95 1.18
N PRO A 229 -25.60 -2.55 0.65
CA PRO A 229 -26.14 -1.23 0.91
C PRO A 229 -26.33 -1.03 2.43
N ALA A 230 -26.17 0.19 2.90
CA ALA A 230 -26.57 0.54 4.26
C ALA A 230 -28.10 0.42 4.34
N ASN A 231 -28.60 -0.32 5.31
CA ASN A 231 -30.03 -0.35 5.65
C ASN A 231 -30.45 1.02 6.18
#